data_beca6294a928403dec73a045df3f9bbd
#
_entry.id   beca6294a928403dec73a045df3f9bbd
#
_cell.length_a   1.000
_cell.length_b   1.000
_cell.length_c   1.000
_cell.angle_alpha   90.00
_cell.angle_beta   90.00
_cell.angle_gamma   90.00
#
_symmetry.space_group_name_H-M   'P 1'
#
loop_
_entity.id
_entity.type
_entity.pdbx_description
1 polymer ?
#
loop_
_entity_poly.entity_id
_entity_poly.type
_entity_poly.pdbx_seq_one_letter_code
_entity_poly.pdbx_strand_id
1 'polypeptide(L)'
;MIDLRIGDCIELAEDLEEDSIDCTVTSPPYNKQKIGGGLFRKIEYKDFDDSLPEDVYQQKQIELLNVLYDKTKEGGSLFYNHKVRYLNGDATSPWQWLSETKWHIREEIIWNRGSGPEISGYRFTQIDERVFWLCKGPSRPKLPRRSVNYGSVWKFGPEMKNPHPAPYPIILPLRCIQAVMDEPGVVLDPYSGSGTTGLA
;
A
#
# COMPACT_ATOMS: atom_id res chain seq x y z
N MET A 1 12.35 -9.58 15.39
CA MET A 1 12.44 -8.32 16.19
C MET A 1 11.55 -7.29 15.50
N ILE A 2 10.79 -6.50 16.25
CA ILE A 2 9.98 -5.41 15.69
C ILE A 2 10.60 -4.09 16.18
N ASP A 3 10.87 -3.17 15.24
CA ASP A 3 11.35 -1.81 15.50
C ASP A 3 10.22 -0.84 15.07
N LEU A 4 9.70 -0.05 16.02
CA LEU A 4 8.64 0.92 15.79
C LEU A 4 9.18 2.33 16.00
N ARG A 5 9.06 3.16 14.96
CA ARG A 5 9.49 4.56 14.98
C ARG A 5 8.29 5.47 14.76
N ILE A 6 8.30 6.64 15.39
CA ILE A 6 7.24 7.65 15.26
C ILE A 6 7.86 8.91 14.68
N GLY A 7 7.33 9.37 13.55
CA GLY A 7 7.80 10.57 12.85
C GLY A 7 7.26 10.66 11.43
N ASP A 8 7.77 11.59 10.66
CA ASP A 8 7.50 11.66 9.23
C ASP A 8 8.13 10.45 8.53
N CYS A 9 7.34 9.78 7.67
CA CYS A 9 7.76 8.53 7.05
C CYS A 9 8.89 8.72 6.02
N ILE A 10 9.00 9.90 5.41
CA ILE A 10 10.07 10.21 4.45
C ILE A 10 11.38 10.41 5.24
N GLU A 11 11.36 11.29 6.26
CA GLU A 11 12.52 11.56 7.11
C GLU A 11 13.05 10.27 7.76
N LEU A 12 12.16 9.46 8.34
CA LEU A 12 12.55 8.19 8.95
C LEU A 12 13.06 7.15 7.94
N ALA A 13 12.58 7.18 6.71
CA ALA A 13 13.07 6.30 5.66
C ALA A 13 14.44 6.74 5.14
N GLU A 14 14.74 8.04 5.08
CA GLU A 14 16.06 8.57 4.70
C GLU A 14 17.15 8.09 5.65
N ASP A 15 16.85 7.96 6.94
CA ASP A 15 17.77 7.48 7.98
C ASP A 15 18.10 5.98 7.91
N LEU A 16 17.40 5.22 7.07
CA LEU A 16 17.69 3.79 6.90
C LEU A 16 18.96 3.58 6.07
N GLU A 17 19.64 2.47 6.32
CA GLU A 17 20.77 2.06 5.49
C GLU A 17 20.32 1.71 4.07
N GLU A 18 21.12 2.08 3.08
CA GLU A 18 20.89 1.68 1.69
C GLU A 18 20.97 0.16 1.54
N ASP A 19 20.21 -0.39 0.59
CA ASP A 19 20.18 -1.83 0.29
C ASP A 19 19.96 -2.71 1.53
N SER A 20 19.19 -2.24 2.53
CA SER A 20 18.92 -2.95 3.78
C SER A 20 17.57 -3.68 3.80
N ILE A 21 16.59 -3.24 3.01
CA ILE A 21 15.21 -3.74 3.01
C ILE A 21 15.02 -4.84 1.97
N ASP A 22 14.45 -5.96 2.39
CA ASP A 22 14.09 -7.08 1.50
C ASP A 22 12.69 -6.90 0.90
N CYS A 23 11.73 -6.46 1.72
CA CYS A 23 10.34 -6.30 1.30
C CYS A 23 9.69 -5.11 2.01
N THR A 24 8.96 -4.29 1.28
CA THR A 24 8.05 -3.29 1.86
C THR A 24 6.61 -3.70 1.59
N VAL A 25 5.75 -3.65 2.60
CA VAL A 25 4.30 -3.82 2.44
C VAL A 25 3.62 -2.65 3.11
N THR A 26 2.87 -1.85 2.34
CA THR A 26 2.30 -0.62 2.87
C THR A 26 0.98 -0.22 2.24
N SER A 27 0.20 0.55 2.98
CA SER A 27 -1.04 1.18 2.54
C SER A 27 -1.10 2.61 3.07
N PRO A 28 -0.70 3.60 2.27
CA PRO A 28 -0.74 4.99 2.70
C PRO A 28 -2.18 5.47 2.90
N PRO A 29 -2.39 6.60 3.60
CA PRO A 29 -3.65 7.32 3.54
C PRO A 29 -4.03 7.66 2.08
N TYR A 30 -5.32 7.54 1.72
CA TYR A 30 -5.74 7.59 0.32
C TYR A 30 -6.14 8.99 -0.17
N ASN A 31 -5.75 10.03 0.54
CA ASN A 31 -6.11 11.42 0.22
C ASN A 31 -7.63 11.58 -0.01
N LYS A 32 -8.40 11.10 0.93
CA LYS A 32 -9.85 11.22 0.92
C LYS A 32 -10.23 12.63 1.31
N GLN A 33 -10.19 13.55 0.36
CA GLN A 33 -10.66 14.90 0.56
C GLN A 33 -12.01 14.87 1.28
N LYS A 34 -12.26 15.85 2.14
CA LYS A 34 -13.52 16.04 2.88
C LYS A 34 -14.68 16.26 1.89
N ILE A 35 -15.09 15.20 1.20
CA ILE A 35 -16.26 15.24 0.34
C ILE A 35 -17.46 15.22 1.28
N GLY A 36 -18.18 16.32 1.29
CA GLY A 36 -19.28 16.55 2.19
C GLY A 36 -20.41 15.52 2.04
N GLY A 37 -21.03 15.15 3.17
CA GLY A 37 -22.42 14.72 3.23
C GLY A 37 -22.72 13.25 2.97
N GLY A 38 -21.91 12.30 3.41
CA GLY A 38 -22.28 10.89 3.43
C GLY A 38 -22.57 10.34 4.83
N LEU A 39 -23.46 9.36 4.94
CA LEU A 39 -23.82 8.62 6.16
C LEU A 39 -22.62 7.87 6.78
N PHE A 40 -21.43 7.95 6.20
CA PHE A 40 -20.28 7.16 6.56
C PHE A 40 -19.28 7.96 7.40
N ARG A 41 -18.79 7.30 8.43
CA ARG A 41 -17.86 7.80 9.43
C ARG A 41 -16.64 8.43 8.75
N LYS A 42 -16.42 9.71 8.98
CA LYS A 42 -15.22 10.42 8.56
C LYS A 42 -14.00 9.70 9.17
N ILE A 43 -13.10 9.24 8.32
CA ILE A 43 -11.81 8.72 8.78
C ILE A 43 -10.97 9.94 9.13
N GLU A 44 -10.67 10.13 10.40
CA GLU A 44 -9.76 11.16 10.88
C GLU A 44 -8.51 10.49 11.43
N TYR A 45 -7.38 10.82 10.86
CA TYR A 45 -6.09 10.53 11.45
C TYR A 45 -5.73 11.69 12.40
N LYS A 46 -5.18 11.37 13.58
CA LYS A 46 -4.90 12.39 14.62
C LYS A 46 -3.84 13.39 14.16
N ASP A 47 -2.82 12.91 13.45
CA ASP A 47 -1.60 13.66 13.14
C ASP A 47 -1.28 13.68 11.64
N PHE A 48 -2.25 13.36 10.77
CA PHE A 48 -2.05 13.32 9.32
C PHE A 48 -3.22 13.97 8.58
N ASP A 49 -2.91 14.93 7.70
CA ASP A 49 -3.91 15.55 6.82
C ASP A 49 -4.14 14.69 5.57
N ASP A 50 -5.25 13.94 5.55
CA ASP A 50 -5.69 13.09 4.43
C ASP A 50 -6.52 13.91 3.39
N SER A 51 -6.18 15.20 3.21
CA SER A 51 -6.92 16.12 2.31
C SER A 51 -6.01 17.08 1.56
N LEU A 52 -4.85 16.63 1.15
CA LEU A 52 -3.88 17.42 0.39
C LEU A 52 -4.39 17.74 -1.02
N PRO A 53 -3.95 18.86 -1.66
CA PRO A 53 -4.07 19.01 -3.10
C PRO A 53 -3.54 17.77 -3.81
N GLU A 54 -4.19 17.35 -4.90
CA GLU A 54 -3.92 16.05 -5.52
C GLU A 54 -2.49 15.91 -6.06
N ASP A 55 -1.98 16.97 -6.67
CA ASP A 55 -0.60 17.06 -7.15
C ASP A 55 0.42 16.95 -6.01
N VAL A 56 0.17 17.64 -4.89
CA VAL A 56 1.00 17.55 -3.68
C VAL A 56 0.98 16.14 -3.10
N TYR A 57 -0.18 15.50 -3.05
CA TYR A 57 -0.29 14.12 -2.58
C TYR A 57 0.53 13.16 -3.45
N GLN A 58 0.34 13.21 -4.77
CA GLN A 58 1.07 12.35 -5.69
C GLN A 58 2.58 12.56 -5.60
N GLN A 59 3.01 13.83 -5.53
CA GLN A 59 4.43 14.16 -5.41
C GLN A 59 5.05 13.57 -4.12
N LYS A 60 4.36 13.67 -2.97
CA LYS A 60 4.82 13.04 -1.72
C LYS A 60 4.89 11.52 -1.81
N GLN A 61 3.96 10.87 -2.53
CA GLN A 61 4.03 9.43 -2.74
C GLN A 61 5.24 9.06 -3.62
N ILE A 62 5.50 9.81 -4.69
CA ILE A 62 6.68 9.61 -5.55
C ILE A 62 7.97 9.77 -4.74
N GLU A 63 8.07 10.81 -3.92
CA GLU A 63 9.22 11.09 -3.08
C GLU A 63 9.51 9.92 -2.12
N LEU A 64 8.53 9.53 -1.30
CA LEU A 64 8.67 8.39 -0.40
C LEU A 64 9.07 7.11 -1.14
N LEU A 65 8.37 6.78 -2.24
CA LEU A 65 8.64 5.57 -3.00
C LEU A 65 10.06 5.56 -3.60
N ASN A 66 10.58 6.71 -4.01
CA ASN A 66 11.95 6.82 -4.52
C ASN A 66 12.99 6.68 -3.39
N VAL A 67 12.73 7.23 -2.20
CA VAL A 67 13.58 6.98 -1.01
C VAL A 67 13.58 5.48 -0.70
N LEU A 68 12.42 4.85 -0.64
CA LEU A 68 12.31 3.41 -0.37
C LEU A 68 13.00 2.55 -1.43
N TYR A 69 13.04 3.01 -2.69
CA TYR A 69 13.80 2.32 -3.73
C TYR A 69 15.29 2.25 -3.39
N ASP A 70 15.88 3.37 -2.96
CA ASP A 70 17.30 3.43 -2.62
C ASP A 70 17.62 2.55 -1.39
N LYS A 71 16.70 2.43 -0.43
CA LYS A 71 16.85 1.61 0.78
C LYS A 71 16.59 0.12 0.56
N THR A 72 15.96 -0.24 -0.54
CA THR A 72 15.62 -1.63 -0.86
C THR A 72 16.79 -2.31 -1.57
N LYS A 73 17.06 -3.57 -1.24
CA LYS A 73 18.07 -4.41 -1.90
C LYS A 73 17.73 -4.63 -3.37
N GLU A 74 18.75 -4.85 -4.20
CA GLU A 74 18.56 -5.27 -5.60
C GLU A 74 17.70 -6.54 -5.66
N GLY A 75 16.66 -6.54 -6.49
CA GLY A 75 15.66 -7.60 -6.56
C GLY A 75 14.63 -7.61 -5.43
N GLY A 76 14.75 -6.71 -4.47
CA GLY A 76 13.75 -6.53 -3.41
C GLY A 76 12.41 -6.02 -3.94
N SER A 77 11.38 -6.14 -3.14
CA SER A 77 9.99 -5.92 -3.54
C SER A 77 9.29 -4.90 -2.67
N LEU A 78 8.35 -4.17 -3.27
CA LEU A 78 7.42 -3.30 -2.57
C LEU A 78 5.99 -3.61 -3.00
N PHE A 79 5.11 -3.87 -2.03
CA PHE A 79 3.68 -4.03 -2.23
C PHE A 79 2.95 -2.79 -1.73
N TYR A 80 2.37 -2.05 -2.67
CA TYR A 80 1.69 -0.79 -2.43
C TYR A 80 0.18 -1.00 -2.55
N ASN A 81 -0.51 -1.06 -1.41
CA ASN A 81 -1.96 -1.20 -1.40
C ASN A 81 -2.63 0.17 -1.50
N HIS A 82 -3.49 0.32 -2.48
CA HIS A 82 -4.25 1.54 -2.70
C HIS A 82 -5.54 1.24 -3.45
N LYS A 83 -6.46 2.20 -3.49
CA LYS A 83 -7.65 2.08 -4.33
C LYS A 83 -7.66 3.11 -5.46
N VAL A 84 -8.38 2.81 -6.53
CA VAL A 84 -8.76 3.83 -7.49
C VAL A 84 -9.69 4.83 -6.79
N ARG A 85 -9.38 6.11 -6.87
CA ARG A 85 -10.19 7.21 -6.35
C ARG A 85 -10.98 7.85 -7.48
N TYR A 86 -11.99 8.60 -7.12
CA TYR A 86 -12.80 9.34 -8.11
C TYR A 86 -12.84 10.81 -7.70
N LEU A 87 -12.25 11.65 -8.53
CA LEU A 87 -12.16 13.10 -8.34
C LEU A 87 -12.97 13.76 -9.45
N ASN A 88 -13.95 14.57 -9.08
CA ASN A 88 -14.83 15.29 -10.05
C ASN A 88 -15.47 14.37 -11.10
N GLY A 89 -15.72 13.08 -10.75
CA GLY A 89 -16.30 12.09 -11.66
C GLY A 89 -15.27 11.23 -12.40
N ASP A 90 -14.01 11.63 -12.45
CA ASP A 90 -12.93 10.92 -13.13
C ASP A 90 -12.18 9.97 -12.21
N ALA A 91 -11.76 8.84 -12.76
CA ALA A 91 -10.97 7.85 -12.04
C ALA A 91 -9.51 8.30 -11.93
N THR A 92 -8.99 8.33 -10.70
CA THR A 92 -7.59 8.59 -10.38
C THR A 92 -6.96 7.31 -9.89
N SER A 93 -6.11 6.72 -10.70
CA SER A 93 -5.43 5.45 -10.41
C SER A 93 -4.01 5.68 -9.89
N PRO A 94 -3.53 4.85 -8.95
CA PRO A 94 -2.12 4.88 -8.52
C PRO A 94 -1.11 4.70 -9.67
N TRP A 95 -1.50 4.11 -10.78
CA TRP A 95 -0.66 4.03 -11.97
C TRP A 95 -0.08 5.39 -12.39
N GLN A 96 -0.81 6.50 -12.16
CA GLN A 96 -0.40 7.84 -12.57
C GLN A 96 0.92 8.24 -11.92
N TRP A 97 1.08 8.04 -10.60
CA TRP A 97 2.30 8.40 -9.89
C TRP A 97 3.30 7.25 -9.76
N LEU A 98 2.85 6.00 -9.76
CA LEU A 98 3.76 4.86 -9.70
C LEU A 98 4.65 4.77 -10.94
N SER A 99 4.13 5.14 -12.11
CA SER A 99 4.90 5.16 -13.36
C SER A 99 5.98 6.23 -13.41
N GLU A 100 5.95 7.21 -12.49
CA GLU A 100 6.95 8.27 -12.37
C GLU A 100 8.05 7.95 -11.35
N THR A 101 7.95 6.81 -10.66
CA THR A 101 8.96 6.36 -9.68
C THR A 101 10.08 5.57 -10.35
N LYS A 102 11.18 5.35 -9.59
CA LYS A 102 12.30 4.48 -10.00
C LYS A 102 11.91 3.00 -10.11
N TRP A 103 10.76 2.58 -9.57
CA TRP A 103 10.34 1.20 -9.45
C TRP A 103 9.86 0.60 -10.77
N HIS A 104 10.16 -0.68 -10.98
CA HIS A 104 9.51 -1.47 -12.03
C HIS A 104 8.18 -2.04 -11.51
N ILE A 105 7.07 -1.61 -12.11
CA ILE A 105 5.75 -2.16 -11.77
C ILE A 105 5.67 -3.57 -12.35
N ARG A 106 5.66 -4.57 -11.47
CA ARG A 106 5.65 -5.99 -11.85
C ARG A 106 4.27 -6.49 -12.15
N GLU A 107 3.33 -6.18 -11.27
CA GLU A 107 1.96 -6.69 -11.36
C GLU A 107 0.99 -5.79 -10.60
N GLU A 108 -0.25 -5.72 -11.08
CA GLU A 108 -1.39 -5.17 -10.35
C GLU A 108 -2.26 -6.32 -9.88
N ILE A 109 -2.36 -6.50 -8.57
CA ILE A 109 -3.16 -7.53 -7.93
C ILE A 109 -4.46 -6.89 -7.47
N ILE A 110 -5.58 -7.56 -7.73
CA ILE A 110 -6.91 -7.10 -7.31
C ILE A 110 -7.25 -7.75 -5.97
N TRP A 111 -7.35 -6.95 -4.92
CA TRP A 111 -7.93 -7.42 -3.67
C TRP A 111 -9.44 -7.18 -3.67
N ASN A 112 -10.21 -8.24 -3.94
CA ASN A 112 -11.66 -8.24 -3.87
C ASN A 112 -12.09 -8.45 -2.42
N ARG A 113 -12.66 -7.40 -1.81
CA ARG A 113 -13.14 -7.39 -0.41
C ARG A 113 -14.56 -7.96 -0.26
N GLY A 114 -15.24 -8.23 -1.37
CA GLY A 114 -16.61 -8.75 -1.39
C GLY A 114 -17.70 -7.71 -1.17
N SER A 115 -17.37 -6.56 -0.57
CA SER A 115 -18.32 -5.47 -0.33
C SER A 115 -17.63 -4.11 -0.36
N GLY A 116 -18.39 -3.06 -0.58
CA GLY A 116 -17.91 -1.68 -0.57
C GLY A 116 -18.92 -0.77 0.13
N PRO A 117 -18.44 0.27 0.85
CA PRO A 117 -19.29 1.15 1.62
C PRO A 117 -20.05 2.19 0.77
N GLU A 118 -19.61 2.43 -0.46
CA GLU A 118 -20.12 3.51 -1.29
C GLU A 118 -21.06 2.99 -2.38
N ILE A 119 -22.31 3.41 -2.32
CA ILE A 119 -23.25 3.24 -3.42
C ILE A 119 -23.31 4.57 -4.17
N SER A 120 -22.92 4.54 -5.46
CA SER A 120 -22.97 5.70 -6.33
C SER A 120 -24.07 5.52 -7.39
N GLY A 121 -24.80 6.59 -7.68
CA GLY A 121 -25.75 6.58 -8.83
C GLY A 121 -25.08 6.67 -10.20
N TYR A 122 -23.77 6.90 -10.23
CA TYR A 122 -23.02 7.20 -11.47
C TYR A 122 -21.93 6.18 -11.82
N ARG A 123 -21.64 5.22 -10.94
CA ARG A 123 -20.63 4.18 -11.17
C ARG A 123 -20.99 2.90 -10.40
N PHE A 124 -20.34 1.81 -10.77
CA PHE A 124 -20.45 0.56 -10.03
C PHE A 124 -19.87 0.69 -8.63
N THR A 125 -20.45 -0.04 -7.67
CA THR A 125 -19.94 -0.09 -6.30
C THR A 125 -18.54 -0.68 -6.29
N GLN A 126 -17.57 0.06 -5.77
CA GLN A 126 -16.20 -0.39 -5.65
C GLN A 126 -16.07 -1.38 -4.49
N ILE A 127 -15.83 -2.64 -4.82
CA ILE A 127 -15.68 -3.75 -3.86
C ILE A 127 -14.23 -4.25 -3.76
N ASP A 128 -13.32 -3.52 -4.35
CA ASP A 128 -11.92 -3.92 -4.50
C ASP A 128 -10.95 -2.80 -4.15
N GLU A 129 -9.73 -3.20 -3.85
CA GLU A 129 -8.53 -2.38 -3.80
C GLU A 129 -7.46 -2.98 -4.70
N ARG A 130 -6.39 -2.24 -4.94
CA ARG A 130 -5.26 -2.66 -5.76
C ARG A 130 -4.03 -2.85 -4.89
N VAL A 131 -3.33 -3.95 -5.08
CA VAL A 131 -2.00 -4.16 -4.52
C VAL A 131 -1.01 -4.16 -5.68
N PHE A 132 -0.26 -3.08 -5.81
CA PHE A 132 0.77 -2.97 -6.83
C PHE A 132 2.05 -3.62 -6.32
N TRP A 133 2.51 -4.64 -7.04
CA TRP A 133 3.80 -5.24 -6.79
C TRP A 133 4.87 -4.54 -7.62
N LEU A 134 5.80 -3.90 -6.94
CA LEU A 134 6.93 -3.17 -7.49
C LEU A 134 8.23 -3.91 -7.15
N CYS A 135 9.21 -3.85 -8.05
CA CYS A 135 10.53 -4.48 -7.84
C CYS A 135 11.66 -3.49 -8.09
N LYS A 136 12.72 -3.57 -7.28
CA LYS A 136 13.97 -2.87 -7.55
C LYS A 136 14.73 -3.61 -8.64
N GLY A 137 15.21 -2.85 -9.63
CA GLY A 137 15.97 -3.38 -10.76
C GLY A 137 15.15 -4.22 -11.76
N PRO A 138 15.76 -4.57 -12.90
CA PRO A 138 15.11 -5.32 -13.97
C PRO A 138 14.94 -6.81 -13.64
N SER A 139 15.49 -7.27 -12.54
CA SER A 139 15.46 -8.68 -12.14
C SER A 139 14.02 -9.20 -12.04
N ARG A 140 13.85 -10.47 -12.39
CA ARG A 140 12.59 -11.16 -12.23
C ARG A 140 12.70 -12.02 -10.97
N PRO A 141 12.23 -11.53 -9.80
CA PRO A 141 12.33 -12.32 -8.58
C PRO A 141 11.61 -13.64 -8.80
N LYS A 142 12.29 -14.73 -8.43
CA LYS A 142 11.69 -16.05 -8.50
C LYS A 142 10.73 -16.19 -7.34
N LEU A 143 9.45 -16.36 -7.67
CA LEU A 143 8.44 -16.58 -6.63
C LEU A 143 8.73 -17.89 -5.87
N PRO A 144 8.65 -17.89 -4.53
CA PRO A 144 8.62 -19.09 -3.74
C PRO A 144 7.58 -20.08 -4.27
N ARG A 145 7.90 -21.36 -4.28
CA ARG A 145 7.01 -22.41 -4.82
C ARG A 145 5.60 -22.37 -4.23
N ARG A 146 5.48 -21.98 -2.95
CA ARG A 146 4.19 -21.85 -2.26
C ARG A 146 3.30 -20.72 -2.82
N SER A 147 3.89 -19.72 -3.47
CA SER A 147 3.19 -18.53 -3.95
C SER A 147 2.72 -18.64 -5.40
N VAL A 148 3.24 -19.57 -6.18
CA VAL A 148 2.88 -19.74 -7.61
C VAL A 148 1.40 -20.12 -7.82
N ASN A 149 0.71 -20.56 -6.77
CA ASN A 149 -0.72 -20.88 -6.82
C ASN A 149 -1.62 -19.69 -6.48
N TYR A 150 -1.06 -18.53 -6.10
CA TYR A 150 -1.85 -17.33 -5.88
C TYR A 150 -2.17 -16.70 -7.23
N GLY A 151 -3.43 -16.60 -7.58
CA GLY A 151 -3.85 -15.81 -8.73
C GLY A 151 -3.75 -14.31 -8.44
N SER A 152 -3.82 -13.50 -9.49
CA SER A 152 -3.81 -12.03 -9.38
C SER A 152 -5.10 -11.42 -8.81
N VAL A 153 -6.10 -12.23 -8.50
CA VAL A 153 -7.33 -11.79 -7.83
C VAL A 153 -7.45 -12.48 -6.48
N TRP A 154 -7.26 -11.71 -5.41
CA TRP A 154 -7.37 -12.19 -4.04
C TRP A 154 -8.77 -11.92 -3.49
N LYS A 155 -9.39 -12.91 -2.85
CA LYS A 155 -10.73 -12.82 -2.27
C LYS A 155 -10.66 -13.06 -0.77
N PHE A 156 -10.75 -12.00 0.00
CA PHE A 156 -10.91 -12.05 1.47
C PHE A 156 -11.50 -10.73 1.97
N GLY A 157 -12.25 -10.79 3.06
CA GLY A 157 -12.95 -9.64 3.63
C GLY A 157 -11.99 -8.61 4.24
N PRO A 158 -12.48 -7.37 4.46
CA PRO A 158 -11.76 -6.35 5.20
C PRO A 158 -11.65 -6.71 6.69
N GLU A 159 -10.71 -6.08 7.39
CA GLU A 159 -10.62 -6.18 8.85
C GLU A 159 -11.72 -5.34 9.51
N MET A 160 -12.52 -5.97 10.38
CA MET A 160 -13.66 -5.33 11.01
C MET A 160 -13.51 -5.09 12.53
N LYS A 161 -12.51 -5.73 13.15
CA LYS A 161 -12.34 -5.73 14.62
C LYS A 161 -11.08 -5.01 15.08
N ASN A 162 -10.61 -4.02 14.34
CA ASN A 162 -9.43 -3.28 14.66
C ASN A 162 -9.80 -1.84 15.09
N PRO A 163 -9.19 -1.26 16.13
CA PRO A 163 -9.45 0.13 16.54
C PRO A 163 -8.92 1.16 15.54
N HIS A 164 -8.02 0.79 14.64
CA HIS A 164 -7.53 1.68 13.58
C HIS A 164 -8.64 1.98 12.57
N PRO A 165 -8.77 3.23 12.09
CA PRO A 165 -9.89 3.64 11.24
C PRO A 165 -9.91 2.98 9.85
N ALA A 166 -8.76 2.52 9.35
CA ALA A 166 -8.63 1.90 8.03
C ALA A 166 -7.61 0.74 8.05
N PRO A 167 -7.86 -0.33 8.81
CA PRO A 167 -6.95 -1.47 8.86
C PRO A 167 -7.14 -2.36 7.65
N TYR A 168 -6.07 -2.99 7.18
CA TYR A 168 -6.18 -4.16 6.30
C TYR A 168 -6.02 -5.47 7.10
N PRO A 169 -6.58 -6.59 6.63
CA PRO A 169 -6.47 -7.86 7.33
C PRO A 169 -5.06 -8.45 7.22
N ILE A 170 -4.62 -9.16 8.25
CA ILE A 170 -3.27 -9.76 8.33
C ILE A 170 -2.91 -10.65 7.13
N ILE A 171 -3.91 -11.25 6.50
CA ILE A 171 -3.70 -12.10 5.31
C ILE A 171 -3.11 -11.32 4.13
N LEU A 172 -3.32 -10.01 4.04
CA LEU A 172 -2.77 -9.19 2.96
C LEU A 172 -1.24 -9.12 3.06
N PRO A 173 -0.64 -8.54 4.13
CA PRO A 173 0.82 -8.47 4.24
C PRO A 173 1.45 -9.87 4.32
N LEU A 174 0.82 -10.84 4.95
CA LEU A 174 1.31 -12.20 4.99
C LEU A 174 1.50 -12.78 3.59
N ARG A 175 0.52 -12.62 2.69
CA ARG A 175 0.64 -13.07 1.30
C ARG A 175 1.74 -12.33 0.54
N CYS A 176 1.84 -11.01 0.72
CA CYS A 176 2.88 -10.21 0.09
C CYS A 176 4.28 -10.69 0.50
N ILE A 177 4.52 -10.83 1.80
CA ILE A 177 5.80 -11.28 2.35
C ILE A 177 6.12 -12.70 1.85
N GLN A 178 5.18 -13.63 2.00
CA GLN A 178 5.37 -15.02 1.56
C GLN A 178 5.53 -15.18 0.05
N ALA A 179 5.09 -14.21 -0.75
CA ALA A 179 5.23 -14.24 -2.20
C ALA A 179 6.67 -14.00 -2.65
N VAL A 180 7.48 -13.30 -1.86
CA VAL A 180 8.82 -12.84 -2.29
C VAL A 180 9.95 -13.24 -1.34
N MET A 181 9.62 -13.73 -0.15
CA MET A 181 10.61 -14.10 0.88
C MET A 181 10.49 -15.56 1.26
N ASP A 182 11.58 -16.33 1.09
CA ASP A 182 11.73 -17.71 1.58
C ASP A 182 12.53 -17.78 2.89
N GLU A 183 13.40 -16.79 3.11
CA GLU A 183 14.28 -16.70 4.26
C GLU A 183 13.95 -15.46 5.11
N PRO A 184 14.34 -15.45 6.39
CA PRO A 184 14.22 -14.26 7.23
C PRO A 184 14.91 -13.05 6.62
N GLY A 185 14.28 -11.89 6.68
CA GLY A 185 14.79 -10.65 6.15
C GLY A 185 14.12 -9.45 6.80
N VAL A 186 14.39 -8.27 6.28
CA VAL A 186 13.86 -7.01 6.80
C VAL A 186 12.61 -6.63 6.01
N VAL A 187 11.49 -6.52 6.72
CA VAL A 187 10.21 -6.04 6.19
C VAL A 187 9.92 -4.65 6.74
N LEU A 188 9.59 -3.72 5.87
CA LEU A 188 9.26 -2.35 6.22
C LEU A 188 7.77 -2.03 5.95
N ASP A 189 7.17 -1.23 6.82
CA ASP A 189 5.90 -0.58 6.60
C ASP A 189 5.95 0.88 7.06
N PRO A 190 6.13 1.85 6.15
CA PRO A 190 6.23 3.28 6.50
C PRO A 190 4.90 3.89 6.97
N TYR A 191 3.79 3.19 6.79
CA TYR A 191 2.46 3.59 7.26
C TYR A 191 1.84 2.52 8.15
N SER A 192 2.57 2.05 9.14
CA SER A 192 2.28 0.84 9.92
C SER A 192 0.92 0.84 10.65
N GLY A 193 0.32 2.02 10.90
CA GLY A 193 -1.00 2.15 11.53
C GLY A 193 -1.11 1.34 12.83
N SER A 194 -1.93 0.28 12.82
CA SER A 194 -2.08 -0.64 13.96
C SER A 194 -1.00 -1.73 14.04
N GLY A 195 0.00 -1.70 13.17
CA GLY A 195 1.11 -2.67 13.18
C GLY A 195 0.79 -4.02 12.53
N THR A 196 -0.22 -4.09 11.67
CA THR A 196 -0.67 -5.37 11.05
C THR A 196 0.45 -6.05 10.24
N THR A 197 1.29 -5.28 9.54
CA THR A 197 2.45 -5.83 8.81
C THR A 197 3.46 -6.45 9.76
N GLY A 198 3.71 -5.83 10.92
CA GLY A 198 4.64 -6.36 11.93
C GLY A 198 4.16 -7.64 12.61
N LEU A 199 2.87 -7.96 12.50
CA LEU A 199 2.27 -9.20 13.02
C LEU A 199 2.26 -10.34 11.98
N ALA A 200 2.45 -10.02 10.71
CA ALA A 200 2.43 -10.98 9.59
C ALA A 200 3.76 -11.67 9.40
#